data_3cb91b7f62f821aaa9a9f4b1db5f78a4
#
_entry.id   3cb91b7f62f821aaa9a9f4b1db5f78a4
#
_cell.length_a   1.000
_cell.length_b   1.000
_cell.length_c   1.000
_cell.angle_alpha   90.00
_cell.angle_beta   90.00
_cell.angle_gamma   90.00
#
_symmetry.space_group_name_H-M   'P 1'
#
loop_
_entity.id
_entity.type
_entity.pdbx_description
1 polymer ?
#
loop_
_entity_poly.entity_id
_entity_poly.type
_entity_poly.pdbx_seq_one_letter_code
_entity_poly.pdbx_strand_id
1 'polypeptide(L)'
;MSIEFIRAFVALIISGITIPFLITRIKITSLKYHTLNLEHYEKLRQLCGKDANENLTTLLVGLNGVTKKALEPKFIEWFLYTPGAYCHIKKFGLCKKYLTIDIVSNKFMWNSKYAERKNRWKEQASIFLLYTFCGTMGILPLISYEPLLAKLGIIPSIFAFSGAILLITLAIALLFSLTIMDDAARLIKTEVN
;
A
#
# COMPACT_ATOMS: atom_id res chain seq x y z
N MET A 1 13.09 24.08 -38.54
CA MET A 1 12.89 23.16 -37.39
C MET A 1 11.49 23.42 -36.85
N SER A 2 10.60 22.44 -36.90
CA SER A 2 9.19 22.67 -36.53
C SER A 2 9.08 22.95 -35.01
N ILE A 3 8.16 23.82 -34.65
CA ILE A 3 7.85 24.17 -33.21
C ILE A 3 7.56 22.91 -32.41
N GLU A 4 6.97 21.91 -33.06
CA GLU A 4 6.66 20.60 -32.43
C GLU A 4 7.93 19.83 -32.06
N PHE A 5 8.98 19.89 -32.90
CA PHE A 5 10.26 19.23 -32.58
C PHE A 5 10.91 19.88 -31.34
N ILE A 6 10.88 21.21 -31.26
CA ILE A 6 11.41 21.94 -30.08
C ILE A 6 10.65 21.57 -28.81
N ARG A 7 9.32 21.50 -28.88
CA ARG A 7 8.48 21.08 -27.73
C ARG A 7 8.78 19.65 -27.28
N ALA A 8 8.88 18.71 -28.22
CA ALA A 8 9.22 17.33 -27.92
C ALA A 8 10.62 17.20 -27.29
N PHE A 9 11.61 17.95 -27.81
CA PHE A 9 12.97 17.97 -27.29
C PHE A 9 13.07 18.55 -25.89
N VAL A 10 12.37 19.66 -25.62
CA VAL A 10 12.30 20.28 -24.29
C VAL A 10 11.60 19.34 -23.29
N ALA A 11 10.51 18.68 -23.67
CA ALA A 11 9.84 17.70 -22.83
C ALA A 11 10.74 16.51 -22.47
N LEU A 12 11.55 16.05 -23.42
CA LEU A 12 12.50 14.95 -23.24
C LEU A 12 13.65 15.33 -22.27
N ILE A 13 14.17 16.56 -22.37
CA ILE A 13 15.18 17.08 -21.45
C ILE A 13 14.60 17.22 -20.04
N ILE A 14 13.42 17.79 -19.89
CA ILE A 14 12.76 17.96 -18.59
C ILE A 14 12.50 16.60 -17.94
N SER A 15 12.01 15.61 -18.69
CA SER A 15 11.79 14.25 -18.16
C SER A 15 13.10 13.57 -17.77
N GLY A 16 14.16 13.75 -18.58
CA GLY A 16 15.50 13.20 -18.30
C GLY A 16 16.15 13.74 -17.02
N ILE A 17 15.83 14.97 -16.62
CA ILE A 17 16.36 15.59 -15.40
C ILE A 17 15.46 15.27 -14.19
N THR A 18 14.14 15.29 -14.37
CA THR A 18 13.19 15.12 -13.25
C THR A 18 13.13 13.68 -12.75
N ILE A 19 13.27 12.69 -13.61
CA ILE A 19 13.22 11.27 -13.21
C ILE A 19 14.36 10.88 -12.26
N PRO A 20 15.66 11.14 -12.54
CA PRO A 20 16.74 10.83 -11.61
C PRO A 20 16.61 11.62 -10.29
N PHE A 21 16.16 12.88 -10.34
CA PHE A 21 15.93 13.69 -9.15
C PHE A 21 14.85 13.11 -8.26
N LEU A 22 13.73 12.66 -8.83
CA LEU A 22 12.66 11.98 -8.10
C LEU A 22 13.12 10.66 -7.49
N ILE A 23 13.88 9.85 -8.23
CA ILE A 23 14.44 8.58 -7.74
C ILE A 23 15.38 8.82 -6.56
N THR A 24 16.25 9.84 -6.64
CA THR A 24 17.18 10.20 -5.56
C THR A 24 16.42 10.68 -4.32
N ARG A 25 15.39 11.50 -4.51
CA ARG A 25 14.54 11.99 -3.42
C ARG A 25 13.79 10.84 -2.73
N ILE A 26 13.27 9.88 -3.50
CA ILE A 26 12.61 8.68 -2.97
C ILE A 26 13.60 7.83 -2.16
N LYS A 27 14.85 7.62 -2.66
CA LYS A 27 15.89 6.87 -1.93
C LYS A 27 16.30 7.55 -0.63
N ILE A 28 16.49 8.87 -0.62
CA ILE A 28 16.85 9.63 0.59
C ILE A 28 15.70 9.58 1.60
N THR A 29 14.46 9.72 1.16
CA THR A 29 13.28 9.61 2.02
C THR A 29 13.15 8.20 2.60
N SER A 30 13.43 7.16 1.81
CA SER A 30 13.45 5.77 2.26
C SER A 30 14.54 5.53 3.32
N LEU A 31 15.75 6.03 3.12
CA LEU A 31 16.85 5.93 4.10
C LEU A 31 16.49 6.62 5.42
N LYS A 32 16.01 7.86 5.37
CA LYS A 32 15.54 8.58 6.57
C LYS A 32 14.44 7.82 7.30
N TYR A 33 13.53 7.21 6.54
CA TYR A 33 12.45 6.40 7.10
C TYR A 33 12.98 5.13 7.79
N HIS A 34 14.01 4.48 7.24
CA HIS A 34 14.66 3.33 7.89
C HIS A 34 15.37 3.72 9.17
N THR A 35 16.07 4.86 9.18
CA THR A 35 16.76 5.38 10.38
C THR A 35 15.75 5.70 11.49
N LEU A 36 14.66 6.41 11.16
CA LEU A 36 13.58 6.70 12.10
C LEU A 36 12.91 5.43 12.66
N ASN A 37 12.74 4.41 11.83
CA ASN A 37 12.19 3.13 12.28
C ASN A 37 13.16 2.40 13.22
N LEU A 38 14.47 2.47 13.00
CA LEU A 38 15.50 1.91 13.89
C LEU A 38 15.51 2.61 15.25
N GLU A 39 15.50 3.94 15.26
CA GLU A 39 15.42 4.73 16.50
C GLU A 39 14.12 4.44 17.27
N HIS A 40 13.00 4.30 16.55
CA HIS A 40 11.73 3.90 17.15
C HIS A 40 11.79 2.48 17.73
N TYR A 41 12.41 1.56 17.01
CA TYR A 41 12.61 0.19 17.49
C TYR A 41 13.48 0.14 18.75
N GLU A 42 14.59 0.87 18.79
CA GLU A 42 15.46 0.92 19.96
C GLU A 42 14.74 1.50 21.19
N LYS A 43 13.97 2.60 21.01
CA LYS A 43 13.14 3.17 22.06
C LYS A 43 12.08 2.18 22.55
N LEU A 44 11.37 1.51 21.65
CA LEU A 44 10.39 0.49 22.01
C LEU A 44 11.02 -0.69 22.73
N ARG A 45 12.21 -1.13 22.30
CA ARG A 45 12.97 -2.20 22.97
C ARG A 45 13.40 -1.82 24.37
N GLN A 46 13.81 -0.57 24.60
CA GLN A 46 14.14 -0.06 25.94
C GLN A 46 12.90 -0.06 26.87
N LEU A 47 11.72 0.28 26.34
CA LEU A 47 10.47 0.27 27.07
C LEU A 47 9.93 -1.15 27.34
N CYS A 48 10.41 -2.17 26.59
CA CYS A 48 10.06 -3.59 26.78
C CYS A 48 10.86 -4.29 27.88
N GLY A 49 11.61 -3.54 28.73
CA GLY A 49 12.39 -4.09 29.84
C GLY A 49 11.52 -4.58 31.01
N LYS A 50 12.07 -4.54 32.21
CA LYS A 50 11.40 -5.01 33.44
C LYS A 50 10.05 -4.33 33.72
N ASP A 51 9.86 -3.12 33.21
CA ASP A 51 8.67 -2.29 33.42
C ASP A 51 7.71 -2.29 32.21
N ALA A 52 7.76 -3.34 31.39
CA ALA A 52 6.96 -3.44 30.16
C ALA A 52 5.45 -3.29 30.42
N ASN A 53 4.95 -3.78 31.55
CA ASN A 53 3.54 -3.65 31.91
C ASN A 53 3.14 -2.20 32.24
N GLU A 54 4.02 -1.40 32.84
CA GLU A 54 3.79 0.01 33.13
C GLU A 54 3.83 0.84 31.82
N ASN A 55 4.66 0.43 30.88
CA ASN A 55 4.85 1.11 29.60
C ASN A 55 3.95 0.60 28.48
N LEU A 56 3.04 -0.32 28.76
CA LEU A 56 2.19 -0.99 27.76
C LEU A 56 1.44 0.02 26.86
N THR A 57 0.89 1.06 27.44
CA THR A 57 0.17 2.11 26.69
C THR A 57 1.07 2.85 25.73
N THR A 58 2.30 3.19 26.14
CA THR A 58 3.28 3.88 25.29
C THR A 58 3.75 2.97 24.15
N LEU A 59 3.93 1.68 24.43
CA LEU A 59 4.27 0.65 23.44
C LEU A 59 3.14 0.48 22.42
N LEU A 60 1.88 0.45 22.89
CA LEU A 60 0.69 0.38 22.02
C LEU A 60 0.61 1.56 21.06
N VAL A 61 0.80 2.78 21.56
CA VAL A 61 0.77 4.00 20.75
C VAL A 61 1.93 4.02 19.74
N GLY A 62 3.15 3.68 20.17
CA GLY A 62 4.32 3.65 19.31
C GLY A 62 4.19 2.65 18.15
N LEU A 63 3.71 1.44 18.43
CA LEU A 63 3.52 0.40 17.41
C LEU A 63 2.35 0.68 16.46
N ASN A 64 1.26 1.25 16.96
CA ASN A 64 0.16 1.71 16.12
C ASN A 64 0.59 2.81 15.14
N GLY A 65 1.52 3.69 15.56
CA GLY A 65 2.14 4.68 14.68
C GLY A 65 2.91 4.06 13.51
N VAL A 66 3.59 2.94 13.75
CA VAL A 66 4.36 2.21 12.71
C VAL A 66 3.43 1.50 11.73
N THR A 67 2.33 0.93 12.18
CA THR A 67 1.43 0.11 11.35
C THR A 67 0.38 0.92 10.60
N LYS A 68 0.16 2.19 10.96
CA LYS A 68 -0.94 3.05 10.49
C LYS A 68 -2.34 2.45 10.70
N LYS A 69 -2.47 1.32 11.40
CA LYS A 69 -3.73 0.66 11.75
C LYS A 69 -3.62 0.17 13.17
N ALA A 70 -4.68 0.38 13.95
CA ALA A 70 -4.75 -0.12 15.32
C ALA A 70 -4.61 -1.65 15.34
N LEU A 71 -3.60 -2.13 16.04
CA LEU A 71 -3.39 -3.55 16.32
C LEU A 71 -4.04 -3.90 17.66
N GLU A 72 -4.48 -5.14 17.79
CA GLU A 72 -4.94 -5.66 19.06
C GLU A 72 -3.75 -5.80 20.03
N PRO A 73 -3.93 -5.54 21.34
CA PRO A 73 -2.85 -5.64 22.32
C PRO A 73 -2.08 -6.96 22.26
N LYS A 74 -2.79 -8.09 22.14
CA LYS A 74 -2.18 -9.43 22.03
C LYS A 74 -1.24 -9.60 20.85
N PHE A 75 -1.51 -8.93 19.70
CA PHE A 75 -0.62 -8.99 18.53
C PHE A 75 0.61 -8.10 18.74
N ILE A 76 0.44 -7.00 19.48
CA ILE A 76 1.55 -6.12 19.81
C ILE A 76 2.53 -6.85 20.73
N GLU A 77 2.04 -7.50 21.78
CA GLU A 77 2.86 -8.33 22.65
C GLU A 77 3.58 -9.43 21.87
N TRP A 78 2.88 -10.11 20.96
CA TRP A 78 3.51 -11.11 20.11
C TRP A 78 4.65 -10.54 19.26
N PHE A 79 4.49 -9.37 18.63
CA PHE A 79 5.54 -8.73 17.83
C PHE A 79 6.74 -8.28 18.67
N LEU A 80 6.54 -7.94 19.93
CA LEU A 80 7.58 -7.49 20.84
C LEU A 80 8.43 -8.66 21.39
N TYR A 81 7.76 -9.75 21.73
CA TYR A 81 8.42 -10.87 22.41
C TYR A 81 8.87 -11.99 21.47
N THR A 82 8.37 -12.02 20.23
CA THR A 82 8.80 -13.02 19.25
C THR A 82 10.02 -12.52 18.46
N PRO A 83 11.17 -13.19 18.55
CA PRO A 83 12.36 -12.81 17.79
C PRO A 83 12.09 -12.72 16.29
N GLY A 84 12.58 -11.69 15.64
CA GLY A 84 12.40 -11.48 14.19
C GLY A 84 11.01 -11.00 13.75
N ALA A 85 9.97 -11.17 14.56
CA ALA A 85 8.60 -10.79 14.21
C ALA A 85 8.45 -9.28 13.90
N TYR A 86 9.19 -8.44 14.61
CA TYR A 86 9.12 -6.98 14.45
C TYR A 86 9.35 -6.51 13.02
N CYS A 87 10.25 -7.15 12.27
CA CYS A 87 10.53 -6.80 10.88
C CYS A 87 9.30 -6.90 9.97
N HIS A 88 8.33 -7.71 10.38
CA HIS A 88 7.10 -7.98 9.61
C HIS A 88 5.91 -7.15 10.04
N ILE A 89 5.99 -6.38 11.14
CA ILE A 89 4.87 -5.64 11.74
C ILE A 89 4.21 -4.68 10.75
N LYS A 90 5.01 -3.95 9.96
CA LYS A 90 4.50 -3.00 8.96
C LYS A 90 3.73 -3.71 7.84
N LYS A 91 4.29 -4.81 7.31
CA LYS A 91 3.63 -5.62 6.29
C LYS A 91 2.36 -6.25 6.82
N PHE A 92 2.40 -6.79 8.04
CA PHE A 92 1.22 -7.32 8.71
C PHE A 92 0.13 -6.25 8.87
N GLY A 93 0.47 -5.03 9.30
CA GLY A 93 -0.47 -3.92 9.42
C GLY A 93 -1.22 -3.60 8.12
N LEU A 94 -0.54 -3.69 6.96
CA LEU A 94 -1.17 -3.55 5.65
C LEU A 94 -2.08 -4.73 5.31
N CYS A 95 -1.64 -5.94 5.66
CA CYS A 95 -2.33 -7.21 5.37
C CYS A 95 -3.37 -7.60 6.42
N LYS A 96 -3.61 -6.81 7.47
CA LYS A 96 -4.49 -7.13 8.61
C LYS A 96 -5.89 -7.60 8.21
N LYS A 97 -6.42 -7.15 7.07
CA LYS A 97 -7.71 -7.61 6.53
C LYS A 97 -7.69 -9.12 6.24
N TYR A 98 -6.56 -9.63 5.79
CA TYR A 98 -6.40 -11.00 5.28
C TYR A 98 -5.73 -11.94 6.27
N LEU A 99 -4.91 -11.39 7.17
CA LEU A 99 -4.07 -12.16 8.09
C LEU A 99 -4.50 -12.02 9.54
N THR A 100 -4.22 -13.07 10.29
CA THR A 100 -4.21 -13.11 11.75
C THR A 100 -2.91 -13.76 12.21
N ILE A 101 -2.63 -13.70 13.51
CA ILE A 101 -1.49 -14.35 14.14
C ILE A 101 -2.01 -15.48 15.02
N ASP A 102 -1.50 -16.67 14.80
CA ASP A 102 -1.63 -17.75 15.74
C ASP A 102 -0.49 -17.65 16.77
N ILE A 103 -0.86 -17.20 17.96
CA ILE A 103 0.09 -16.98 19.07
C ILE A 103 0.66 -18.31 19.56
N VAL A 104 -0.11 -19.41 19.47
CA VAL A 104 0.33 -20.72 19.94
C VAL A 104 1.40 -21.32 19.05
N SER A 105 1.22 -21.25 17.74
CA SER A 105 2.18 -21.77 16.76
C SER A 105 3.23 -20.75 16.32
N ASN A 106 3.17 -19.50 16.81
CA ASN A 106 4.05 -18.40 16.42
C ASN A 106 4.11 -18.16 14.91
N LYS A 107 2.97 -18.26 14.22
CA LYS A 107 2.90 -18.16 12.76
C LYS A 107 1.81 -17.21 12.29
N PHE A 108 2.05 -16.61 11.11
CA PHE A 108 1.00 -15.90 10.41
C PHE A 108 0.04 -16.88 9.77
N MET A 109 -1.25 -16.64 9.94
CA MET A 109 -2.32 -17.45 9.35
C MET A 109 -3.31 -16.58 8.60
N TRP A 110 -4.04 -17.22 7.67
CA TRP A 110 -5.18 -16.55 7.04
C TRP A 110 -6.29 -16.29 8.07
N ASN A 111 -6.89 -15.12 8.00
CA ASN A 111 -8.11 -14.84 8.76
C ASN A 111 -9.19 -15.88 8.37
N SER A 112 -10.08 -16.22 9.28
CA SER A 112 -11.12 -17.24 9.12
C SER A 112 -11.89 -17.13 7.79
N LYS A 113 -12.25 -15.91 7.37
CA LYS A 113 -12.90 -15.62 6.09
C LYS A 113 -12.05 -16.05 4.88
N TYR A 114 -10.74 -15.98 4.97
CA TYR A 114 -9.80 -16.23 3.88
C TYR A 114 -9.00 -17.53 4.06
N ALA A 115 -9.34 -18.35 5.06
CA ALA A 115 -8.68 -19.64 5.31
C ALA A 115 -8.81 -20.56 4.07
N GLU A 116 -9.99 -20.60 3.47
CA GLU A 116 -10.23 -21.39 2.26
C GLU A 116 -9.66 -20.71 1.01
N ARG A 117 -8.99 -21.51 0.16
CA ARG A 117 -8.46 -21.05 -1.13
C ARG A 117 -9.54 -20.46 -2.04
N LYS A 118 -10.76 -21.02 -2.00
CA LYS A 118 -11.91 -20.57 -2.80
C LYS A 118 -12.30 -19.14 -2.48
N ASN A 119 -12.31 -18.76 -1.21
CA ASN A 119 -12.66 -17.41 -0.77
C ASN A 119 -11.60 -16.38 -1.19
N ARG A 120 -10.31 -16.75 -1.10
CA ARG A 120 -9.21 -15.92 -1.59
C ARG A 120 -9.32 -15.68 -3.10
N TRP A 121 -9.58 -16.75 -3.86
CA TRP A 121 -9.73 -16.64 -5.32
C TRP A 121 -10.93 -15.78 -5.72
N LYS A 122 -12.08 -15.94 -5.03
CA LYS A 122 -13.27 -15.09 -5.25
C LYS A 122 -12.96 -13.61 -4.98
N GLU A 123 -12.27 -13.29 -3.90
CA GLU A 123 -11.89 -11.91 -3.58
C GLU A 123 -10.94 -11.35 -4.65
N GLN A 124 -9.92 -12.10 -5.06
CA GLN A 124 -9.00 -11.70 -6.14
C GLN A 124 -9.72 -11.46 -7.46
N ALA A 125 -10.59 -12.40 -7.86
CA ALA A 125 -11.37 -12.28 -9.09
C ALA A 125 -12.30 -11.05 -9.05
N SER A 126 -12.97 -10.82 -7.92
CA SER A 126 -13.82 -9.65 -7.73
C SER A 126 -13.05 -8.34 -7.85
N ILE A 127 -11.90 -8.23 -7.18
CA ILE A 127 -11.04 -7.05 -7.26
C ILE A 127 -10.53 -6.85 -8.70
N PHE A 128 -10.11 -7.93 -9.35
CA PHE A 128 -9.62 -7.88 -10.74
C PHE A 128 -10.71 -7.43 -11.73
N LEU A 129 -11.92 -7.97 -11.62
CA LEU A 129 -13.05 -7.56 -12.45
C LEU A 129 -13.40 -6.08 -12.24
N LEU A 130 -13.43 -5.64 -10.99
CA LEU A 130 -13.71 -4.24 -10.67
C LEU A 130 -12.58 -3.32 -11.17
N TYR A 131 -11.32 -3.73 -11.04
CA TYR A 131 -10.17 -3.04 -11.61
C TYR A 131 -10.28 -2.89 -13.12
N THR A 132 -10.60 -3.97 -13.84
CA THR A 132 -10.76 -3.96 -15.29
C THR A 132 -11.93 -3.06 -15.71
N PHE A 133 -13.06 -3.14 -15.01
CA PHE A 133 -14.21 -2.28 -15.25
C PHE A 133 -13.89 -0.79 -15.05
N CYS A 134 -13.32 -0.43 -13.90
CA CYS A 134 -12.95 0.96 -13.62
C CYS A 134 -11.87 1.48 -14.58
N GLY A 135 -10.89 0.64 -14.93
CA GLY A 135 -9.84 1.00 -15.88
C GLY A 135 -10.39 1.26 -17.28
N THR A 136 -11.22 0.36 -17.82
CA THR A 136 -11.81 0.51 -19.15
C THR A 136 -12.75 1.72 -19.20
N MET A 137 -13.65 1.87 -18.23
CA MET A 137 -14.57 3.02 -18.16
C MET A 137 -13.83 4.35 -17.94
N GLY A 138 -12.72 4.35 -17.23
CA GLY A 138 -11.89 5.54 -17.05
C GLY A 138 -11.10 5.94 -18.30
N ILE A 139 -10.67 4.98 -19.11
CA ILE A 139 -9.90 5.26 -20.33
C ILE A 139 -10.79 5.71 -21.50
N LEU A 140 -12.02 5.20 -21.60
CA LEU A 140 -12.93 5.49 -22.70
C LEU A 140 -13.13 7.00 -22.97
N PRO A 141 -13.44 7.86 -21.99
CA PRO A 141 -13.58 9.30 -22.23
C PRO A 141 -12.29 9.97 -22.70
N LEU A 142 -11.11 9.44 -22.29
CA LEU A 142 -9.82 9.98 -22.70
C LEU A 142 -9.51 9.69 -24.18
N ILE A 143 -9.85 8.49 -24.66
CA ILE A 143 -9.66 8.10 -26.05
C ILE A 143 -10.68 8.81 -26.95
N SER A 144 -11.91 9.00 -26.46
CA SER A 144 -13.02 9.60 -27.21
C SER A 144 -13.13 11.11 -27.02
N TYR A 145 -12.02 11.80 -26.75
CA TYR A 145 -12.00 13.23 -26.41
C TYR A 145 -12.64 14.12 -27.49
N GLU A 146 -12.18 14.02 -28.73
CA GLU A 146 -12.66 14.87 -29.83
C GLU A 146 -14.16 14.69 -30.10
N PRO A 147 -14.69 13.46 -30.30
CA PRO A 147 -16.10 13.28 -30.52
C PRO A 147 -16.97 13.63 -29.31
N LEU A 148 -16.45 13.52 -28.09
CA LEU A 148 -17.16 13.89 -26.87
C LEU A 148 -17.34 15.41 -26.78
N LEU A 149 -16.27 16.16 -27.05
CA LEU A 149 -16.29 17.62 -27.05
C LEU A 149 -17.23 18.20 -28.11
N ALA A 150 -17.18 17.60 -29.32
CA ALA A 150 -18.02 18.02 -30.45
C ALA A 150 -19.53 17.75 -30.23
N LYS A 151 -19.88 16.65 -29.56
CA LYS A 151 -21.29 16.25 -29.36
C LYS A 151 -21.92 16.84 -28.10
N LEU A 152 -21.17 16.90 -27.01
CA LEU A 152 -21.71 17.25 -25.69
C LEU A 152 -21.41 18.69 -25.26
N GLY A 153 -20.43 19.34 -25.90
CA GLY A 153 -19.95 20.63 -25.50
C GLY A 153 -18.97 20.61 -24.31
N ILE A 154 -18.49 21.78 -23.90
CA ILE A 154 -17.37 21.92 -22.96
C ILE A 154 -17.73 21.41 -21.55
N ILE A 155 -18.87 21.83 -21.00
CA ILE A 155 -19.23 21.56 -19.60
C ILE A 155 -19.41 20.06 -19.32
N PRO A 156 -20.23 19.30 -20.07
CA PRO A 156 -20.34 17.84 -19.86
C PRO A 156 -19.03 17.10 -20.10
N SER A 157 -18.19 17.58 -21.02
CA SER A 157 -16.87 16.98 -21.25
C SER A 157 -15.95 17.11 -20.03
N ILE A 158 -15.95 18.23 -19.32
CA ILE A 158 -15.19 18.42 -18.07
C ILE A 158 -15.65 17.41 -17.00
N PHE A 159 -16.97 17.20 -16.85
CA PHE A 159 -17.49 16.19 -15.92
C PHE A 159 -17.08 14.77 -16.30
N ALA A 160 -17.11 14.43 -17.59
CA ALA A 160 -16.65 13.13 -18.07
C ALA A 160 -15.17 12.89 -17.79
N PHE A 161 -14.31 13.90 -17.96
CA PHE A 161 -12.88 13.80 -17.64
C PHE A 161 -12.61 13.67 -16.15
N SER A 162 -13.28 14.47 -15.31
CA SER A 162 -13.13 14.37 -13.86
C SER A 162 -13.56 12.99 -13.36
N GLY A 163 -14.64 12.45 -13.88
CA GLY A 163 -15.10 11.08 -13.64
C GLY A 163 -14.08 10.03 -14.09
N ALA A 164 -13.49 10.21 -15.28
CA ALA A 164 -12.45 9.33 -15.79
C ALA A 164 -11.21 9.27 -14.88
N ILE A 165 -10.72 10.43 -14.41
CA ILE A 165 -9.59 10.52 -13.49
C ILE A 165 -9.92 9.80 -12.18
N LEU A 166 -11.12 9.96 -11.66
CA LEU A 166 -11.57 9.32 -10.43
C LEU A 166 -11.62 7.78 -10.61
N LEU A 167 -12.14 7.29 -11.73
CA LEU A 167 -12.18 5.86 -12.04
C LEU A 167 -10.77 5.26 -12.19
N ILE A 168 -9.85 5.95 -12.85
CA ILE A 168 -8.46 5.51 -12.97
C ILE A 168 -7.78 5.46 -11.60
N THR A 169 -8.00 6.49 -10.76
CA THR A 169 -7.47 6.50 -9.39
C THR A 169 -7.99 5.32 -8.57
N LEU A 170 -9.28 5.01 -8.70
CA LEU A 170 -9.89 3.84 -8.07
C LEU A 170 -9.30 2.53 -8.59
N ALA A 171 -9.08 2.41 -9.91
CA ALA A 171 -8.43 1.25 -10.51
C ALA A 171 -7.02 1.03 -9.93
N ILE A 172 -6.23 2.09 -9.80
CA ILE A 172 -4.90 2.01 -9.16
C ILE A 172 -5.00 1.54 -7.71
N ALA A 173 -5.95 2.05 -6.94
CA ALA A 173 -6.17 1.62 -5.55
C ALA A 173 -6.57 0.12 -5.45
N LEU A 174 -7.35 -0.37 -6.40
CA LEU A 174 -7.70 -1.79 -6.49
C LEU A 174 -6.49 -2.66 -6.82
N LEU A 175 -5.61 -2.20 -7.70
CA LEU A 175 -4.35 -2.88 -8.00
C LEU A 175 -3.48 -3.03 -6.74
N PHE A 176 -3.38 -1.97 -5.91
CA PHE A 176 -2.70 -2.07 -4.61
C PHE A 176 -3.34 -3.10 -3.68
N SER A 177 -4.66 -3.27 -3.73
CA SER A 177 -5.34 -4.30 -2.93
C SER A 177 -4.96 -5.72 -3.34
N LEU A 178 -4.70 -5.97 -4.62
CA LEU A 178 -4.17 -7.26 -5.11
C LEU A 178 -2.74 -7.51 -4.61
N THR A 179 -1.88 -6.51 -4.66
CA THR A 179 -0.50 -6.65 -4.15
C THR A 179 -0.46 -6.93 -2.65
N ILE A 180 -1.35 -6.31 -1.86
CA ILE A 180 -1.48 -6.59 -0.42
C ILE A 180 -1.84 -8.06 -0.16
N MET A 181 -2.68 -8.65 -1.00
CA MET A 181 -3.06 -10.05 -0.85
C MET A 181 -1.92 -11.02 -1.21
N ASP A 182 -1.09 -10.66 -2.20
CA ASP A 182 0.14 -11.41 -2.52
C ASP A 182 1.17 -11.29 -1.39
N ASP A 183 1.36 -10.09 -0.83
CA ASP A 183 2.22 -9.88 0.34
C ASP A 183 1.74 -10.69 1.55
N ALA A 184 0.43 -10.81 1.76
CA ALA A 184 -0.14 -11.67 2.79
C ALA A 184 0.23 -13.14 2.58
N ALA A 185 0.15 -13.63 1.33
CA ALA A 185 0.54 -15.00 0.99
C ALA A 185 2.04 -15.26 1.22
N ARG A 186 2.87 -14.25 0.98
CA ARG A 186 4.33 -14.33 1.24
C ARG A 186 4.63 -14.36 2.74
N LEU A 187 3.94 -13.52 3.54
CA LEU A 187 4.13 -13.49 5.00
C LEU A 187 3.83 -14.82 5.68
N ILE A 188 2.80 -15.55 5.22
CA ILE A 188 2.46 -16.87 5.78
C ILE A 188 3.57 -17.89 5.52
N LYS A 189 4.33 -17.74 4.42
CA LYS A 189 5.45 -18.64 4.10
C LYS A 189 6.73 -18.26 4.83
N THR A 190 6.78 -17.10 5.46
CA THR A 190 7.94 -16.65 6.21
C THR A 190 7.94 -17.33 7.57
N GLU A 191 8.95 -18.10 7.86
CA GLU A 191 9.18 -18.63 9.20
C GLU A 191 9.70 -17.50 10.07
N VAL A 192 9.00 -17.24 11.17
CA VAL A 192 9.44 -16.29 12.20
C VAL A 192 10.28 -17.09 13.19
N ASN A 193 11.60 -17.09 12.97
CA ASN A 193 12.59 -17.75 13.84
C ASN A 193 13.29 -16.71 14.72
#